data_a4e4792c8d6a1e59f610c2d46a0ff528
#
_entry.id   a4e4792c8d6a1e59f610c2d46a0ff528
#
_cell.length_a   1.000
_cell.length_b   1.000
_cell.length_c   1.000
_cell.angle_alpha   90.00
_cell.angle_beta   90.00
_cell.angle_gamma   90.00
#
_symmetry.space_group_name_H-M   'P 1'
#
loop_
_entity.id
_entity.type
_entity.pdbx_description
1 polymer ?
#
loop_
_entity_poly.entity_id
_entity_poly.type
_entity_poly.pdbx_seq_one_letter_code
_entity_poly.pdbx_strand_id
1 'polypeptide(L)'
;MYKRQEKEFRFPLAYGNQRPPSASWTVTGSGACVLGKTRSRVKITGATTGKIIDYGLKDNQNMGACMAPAACDTIAQNLVDFNREPANYDRIVTGDLGVVGREILLELLKKKGYDISEQHSDCGMLIFDPAKQDTGAGGSGCGCAASVLAEYLLPKLENGEWKRILFVPTGALMSKVSFQEGSSRAVSYTHLTL
;
A
#
# COMPACT_ATOMS: atom_id res chain seq x y z
N MET A 1 -11.40 -2.48 -17.46
CA MET A 1 -10.67 -3.77 -17.45
C MET A 1 -11.32 -4.67 -16.44
N TYR A 2 -11.89 -5.81 -16.87
CA TYR A 2 -12.60 -6.72 -15.97
C TYR A 2 -11.57 -7.59 -15.26
N LYS A 3 -11.33 -7.36 -13.98
CA LYS A 3 -10.36 -8.14 -13.21
C LYS A 3 -11.02 -9.38 -12.64
N ARG A 4 -10.92 -10.52 -13.34
CA ARG A 4 -11.39 -11.81 -12.86
C ARG A 4 -10.76 -12.24 -11.54
N GLN A 5 -9.58 -11.74 -11.24
CA GLN A 5 -8.85 -12.01 -10.00
C GLN A 5 -9.61 -11.57 -8.75
N GLU A 6 -10.41 -10.53 -8.82
CA GLU A 6 -11.20 -10.06 -7.67
C GLU A 6 -12.24 -11.07 -7.21
N LYS A 7 -12.77 -11.90 -8.10
CA LYS A 7 -13.67 -12.98 -7.72
C LYS A 7 -13.00 -14.05 -6.88
N GLU A 8 -11.76 -14.37 -7.15
CA GLU A 8 -10.99 -15.36 -6.38
C GLU A 8 -10.69 -14.89 -4.97
N PHE A 9 -10.52 -13.58 -4.79
CA PHE A 9 -10.26 -12.98 -3.48
C PHE A 9 -11.52 -12.72 -2.65
N ARG A 10 -12.67 -12.54 -3.30
CA ARG A 10 -13.96 -12.33 -2.61
C ARG A 10 -14.46 -13.54 -1.84
N PHE A 11 -14.08 -14.72 -2.25
CA PHE A 11 -14.59 -15.98 -1.69
C PHE A 11 -13.46 -16.93 -1.26
N PRO A 12 -12.43 -16.49 -0.53
CA PRO A 12 -11.35 -17.38 -0.10
C PRO A 12 -11.86 -18.50 0.80
N LEU A 13 -13.01 -18.30 1.43
CA LEU A 13 -13.64 -19.24 2.35
C LEU A 13 -14.60 -20.21 1.69
N ALA A 14 -15.09 -19.91 0.48
CA ALA A 14 -16.13 -20.70 -0.18
C ALA A 14 -15.71 -22.12 -0.50
N TYR A 15 -14.43 -22.41 -0.49
CA TYR A 15 -13.87 -23.70 -0.88
C TYR A 15 -13.18 -24.46 0.25
N GLY A 16 -13.35 -24.05 1.50
CA GLY A 16 -12.75 -24.72 2.64
C GLY A 16 -11.22 -24.69 2.69
N ASN A 17 -10.59 -23.88 1.85
CA ASN A 17 -9.13 -23.74 1.83
C ASN A 17 -8.66 -22.92 3.03
N GLN A 18 -7.58 -23.38 3.65
CA GLN A 18 -6.90 -22.58 4.65
C GLN A 18 -6.32 -21.32 3.99
N ARG A 19 -6.66 -20.16 4.55
CA ARG A 19 -6.09 -18.89 4.11
C ARG A 19 -4.71 -18.74 4.71
N PRO A 20 -3.68 -18.40 3.92
CA PRO A 20 -2.39 -18.01 4.49
C PRO A 20 -2.56 -16.71 5.31
N PRO A 21 -1.72 -16.48 6.34
CA PRO A 21 -1.75 -15.25 7.12
C PRO A 21 -1.58 -13.97 6.28
N SER A 22 -0.98 -14.09 5.10
CA SER A 22 -0.78 -13.01 4.13
C SER A 22 -2.01 -12.72 3.26
N ALA A 23 -3.06 -13.55 3.34
CA ALA A 23 -4.28 -13.34 2.54
C ALA A 23 -5.01 -12.07 2.98
N SER A 24 -5.54 -11.35 1.99
CA SER A 24 -6.29 -10.11 2.21
C SER A 24 -7.66 -10.18 1.53
N TRP A 25 -8.59 -9.34 1.97
CA TRP A 25 -9.88 -9.22 1.36
C TRP A 25 -9.87 -8.15 0.26
N THR A 26 -10.55 -8.44 -0.86
CA THR A 26 -10.73 -7.45 -1.91
C THR A 26 -11.64 -6.33 -1.43
N VAL A 27 -11.15 -5.11 -1.52
CA VAL A 27 -11.95 -3.90 -1.23
C VAL A 27 -12.86 -3.63 -2.41
N THR A 28 -14.17 -3.57 -2.13
CA THR A 28 -15.17 -3.09 -3.08
C THR A 28 -15.37 -1.60 -2.84
N GLY A 29 -14.73 -0.78 -3.65
CA GLY A 29 -14.79 0.66 -3.51
C GLY A 29 -14.12 1.37 -4.67
N SER A 30 -14.34 2.67 -4.76
CA SER A 30 -13.68 3.56 -5.70
C SER A 30 -13.47 4.92 -5.04
N GLY A 31 -12.40 5.60 -5.42
CA GLY A 31 -12.14 6.97 -5.03
C GLY A 31 -11.76 7.79 -6.26
N ALA A 32 -12.16 9.04 -6.28
CA ALA A 32 -11.81 9.99 -7.32
C ALA A 32 -11.38 11.32 -6.69
N CYS A 33 -10.31 11.89 -7.22
CA CYS A 33 -9.81 13.19 -6.80
C CYS A 33 -9.70 14.11 -8.01
N VAL A 34 -10.13 15.35 -7.85
CA VAL A 34 -9.95 16.39 -8.86
C VAL A 34 -8.66 17.15 -8.58
N LEU A 35 -7.74 17.11 -9.51
CA LEU A 35 -6.50 17.88 -9.46
C LEU A 35 -6.66 19.17 -10.25
N GLY A 36 -6.23 20.28 -9.68
CA GLY A 36 -6.32 21.59 -10.31
C GLY A 36 -5.19 22.54 -9.90
N LYS A 37 -5.02 23.61 -10.65
CA LYS A 37 -4.07 24.68 -10.33
C LYS A 37 -4.66 25.76 -9.42
N THR A 38 -5.92 25.64 -9.07
CA THR A 38 -6.61 26.57 -8.19
C THR A 38 -6.19 26.38 -6.73
N ARG A 39 -6.37 27.43 -5.93
CA ARG A 39 -6.04 27.38 -4.51
C ARG A 39 -6.93 26.36 -3.79
N SER A 40 -6.31 25.37 -3.15
CA SER A 40 -6.97 24.36 -2.32
C SER A 40 -6.35 24.33 -0.93
N ARG A 41 -7.09 23.79 0.04
CA ARG A 41 -6.59 23.55 1.40
C ARG A 41 -5.51 22.47 1.40
N VAL A 42 -5.73 21.41 0.64
CA VAL A 42 -4.76 20.32 0.45
C VAL A 42 -3.95 20.59 -0.82
N LYS A 43 -2.64 20.43 -0.74
CA LYS A 43 -1.72 20.67 -1.85
C LYS A 43 -0.76 19.51 -2.00
N ILE A 44 -0.50 19.13 -3.25
CA ILE A 44 0.63 18.30 -3.60
C ILE A 44 1.89 19.16 -3.53
N THR A 45 2.80 18.85 -2.61
CA THR A 45 4.01 19.64 -2.39
C THR A 45 5.26 19.01 -2.98
N GLY A 46 5.16 17.78 -3.43
CA GLY A 46 6.27 17.07 -4.06
C GLY A 46 5.87 15.67 -4.49
N ALA A 47 6.71 15.06 -5.29
CA ALA A 47 6.55 13.69 -5.75
C ALA A 47 7.93 13.03 -5.91
N THR A 48 8.04 11.77 -5.52
CA THR A 48 9.20 10.92 -5.76
C THR A 48 8.82 9.84 -6.75
N THR A 49 9.61 9.66 -7.78
CA THR A 49 9.38 8.59 -8.76
C THR A 49 9.83 7.26 -8.17
N GLY A 50 8.90 6.31 -8.06
CA GLY A 50 9.21 4.96 -7.62
C GLY A 50 9.93 4.15 -8.70
N LYS A 51 10.45 2.99 -8.29
CA LYS A 51 11.11 2.02 -9.15
C LYS A 51 10.34 0.71 -9.16
N ILE A 52 10.55 -0.05 -10.22
CA ILE A 52 10.20 -1.47 -10.26
C ILE A 52 11.27 -2.21 -9.45
N ILE A 53 10.84 -2.91 -8.42
CA ILE A 53 11.72 -3.70 -7.55
C ILE A 53 11.31 -5.16 -7.62
N ASP A 54 12.27 -6.02 -7.92
CA ASP A 54 12.11 -7.47 -7.93
C ASP A 54 13.14 -8.10 -7.00
N TYR A 55 12.69 -8.69 -5.91
CA TYR A 55 13.54 -9.46 -4.98
C TYR A 55 13.47 -10.96 -5.26
N GLY A 56 12.94 -11.38 -6.39
CA GLY A 56 12.85 -12.79 -6.77
C GLY A 56 11.84 -13.59 -5.92
N LEU A 57 10.85 -12.93 -5.35
CA LEU A 57 9.81 -13.58 -4.57
C LEU A 57 9.00 -14.54 -5.46
N LYS A 58 8.89 -15.79 -5.02
CA LYS A 58 8.15 -16.85 -5.71
C LYS A 58 6.78 -17.13 -5.12
N ASP A 59 6.48 -16.60 -3.92
CA ASP A 59 5.19 -16.77 -3.28
C ASP A 59 4.16 -15.81 -3.89
N ASN A 60 3.28 -16.35 -4.73
CA ASN A 60 2.23 -15.61 -5.39
C ASN A 60 1.02 -15.29 -4.49
N GLN A 61 1.01 -15.75 -3.25
CA GLN A 61 -0.05 -15.49 -2.29
C GLN A 61 0.33 -14.41 -1.26
N ASN A 62 1.56 -13.93 -1.31
CA ASN A 62 2.06 -12.90 -0.39
C ASN A 62 2.34 -11.58 -1.11
N MET A 63 1.27 -10.87 -1.44
CA MET A 63 1.37 -9.56 -2.09
C MET A 63 2.11 -8.54 -1.23
N GLY A 64 1.89 -8.54 0.07
CA GLY A 64 2.55 -7.62 1.00
C GLY A 64 4.07 -7.75 0.97
N ALA A 65 4.57 -8.98 1.00
CA ALA A 65 6.01 -9.25 0.89
C ALA A 65 6.58 -8.79 -0.46
N CYS A 66 5.79 -8.93 -1.52
CA CYS A 66 6.19 -8.46 -2.85
C CYS A 66 6.30 -6.95 -2.93
N MET A 67 5.33 -6.21 -2.37
CA MET A 67 5.24 -4.76 -2.48
C MET A 67 6.13 -4.00 -1.50
N ALA A 68 6.43 -4.58 -0.33
CA ALA A 68 7.19 -3.93 0.72
C ALA A 68 8.58 -3.43 0.28
N PRO A 69 9.38 -4.15 -0.54
CA PRO A 69 10.67 -3.64 -1.02
C PRO A 69 10.56 -2.38 -1.85
N ALA A 70 9.57 -2.27 -2.74
CA ALA A 70 9.38 -1.08 -3.55
C ALA A 70 8.86 0.11 -2.72
N ALA A 71 7.98 -0.14 -1.76
CA ALA A 71 7.56 0.86 -0.79
C ALA A 71 8.75 1.38 0.03
N CYS A 72 9.61 0.46 0.50
CA CYS A 72 10.84 0.80 1.22
C CYS A 72 11.78 1.69 0.40
N ASP A 73 12.02 1.34 -0.86
CA ASP A 73 12.89 2.14 -1.73
C ASP A 73 12.30 3.54 -1.96
N THR A 74 11.01 3.63 -2.26
CA THR A 74 10.34 4.91 -2.52
C THR A 74 10.29 5.80 -1.29
N ILE A 75 9.99 5.26 -0.11
CA ILE A 75 9.97 6.04 1.14
C ILE A 75 11.37 6.55 1.46
N ALA A 76 12.38 5.68 1.43
CA ALA A 76 13.76 6.07 1.70
C ALA A 76 14.23 7.14 0.71
N GLN A 77 13.94 6.97 -0.59
CA GLN A 77 14.28 7.95 -1.61
C GLN A 77 13.58 9.29 -1.37
N ASN A 78 12.31 9.28 -0.99
CA ASN A 78 11.58 10.51 -0.66
C ASN A 78 12.21 11.28 0.51
N LEU A 79 12.61 10.58 1.57
CA LEU A 79 13.27 11.20 2.70
C LEU A 79 14.57 11.89 2.28
N VAL A 80 15.34 11.25 1.39
CA VAL A 80 16.57 11.82 0.83
C VAL A 80 16.27 13.01 -0.10
N ASP A 81 15.37 12.85 -1.07
CA ASP A 81 15.05 13.86 -2.10
C ASP A 81 14.57 15.18 -1.48
N PHE A 82 13.81 15.10 -0.40
CA PHE A 82 13.26 16.27 0.29
C PHE A 82 14.04 16.68 1.53
N ASN A 83 15.15 16.01 1.83
CA ASN A 83 15.94 16.20 3.06
C ASN A 83 15.05 16.22 4.30
N ARG A 84 14.27 15.15 4.47
CA ARG A 84 13.29 15.02 5.55
C ARG A 84 13.53 13.76 6.38
N GLU A 85 13.14 13.87 7.64
CA GLU A 85 13.09 12.75 8.57
C GLU A 85 11.63 12.21 8.66
N PRO A 86 11.42 10.96 9.09
CA PRO A 86 10.08 10.41 9.31
C PRO A 86 9.17 11.32 10.15
N ALA A 87 9.70 11.93 11.19
CA ALA A 87 8.99 12.84 12.09
C ALA A 87 8.46 14.13 11.41
N ASN A 88 8.90 14.43 10.19
CA ASN A 88 8.37 15.54 9.41
C ASN A 88 7.02 15.25 8.76
N TYR A 89 6.54 14.01 8.89
CA TYR A 89 5.24 13.56 8.41
C TYR A 89 4.35 13.16 9.58
N ASP A 90 3.11 13.63 9.58
CA ASP A 90 2.10 13.16 10.53
C ASP A 90 1.75 11.71 10.26
N ARG A 91 1.72 11.32 8.98
CA ARG A 91 1.54 9.94 8.54
C ARG A 91 2.34 9.63 7.28
N ILE A 92 2.86 8.41 7.22
CA ILE A 92 3.42 7.77 6.03
C ILE A 92 2.47 6.61 5.70
N VAL A 93 1.73 6.74 4.61
CA VAL A 93 0.59 5.85 4.33
C VAL A 93 0.86 5.02 3.09
N THR A 94 0.91 3.71 3.25
CA THR A 94 1.01 2.75 2.14
C THR A 94 -0.37 2.33 1.62
N GLY A 95 -0.40 1.73 0.44
CA GLY A 95 -1.64 1.37 -0.26
C GLY A 95 -2.38 0.20 0.37
N ASP A 96 -1.83 -0.99 0.21
CA ASP A 96 -2.45 -2.24 0.63
C ASP A 96 -1.41 -3.34 0.94
N LEU A 97 -0.38 -2.98 1.67
CA LEU A 97 0.64 -3.92 2.16
C LEU A 97 0.05 -4.93 3.15
N GLY A 98 -0.94 -4.50 3.91
CA GLY A 98 -1.50 -5.28 5.01
C GLY A 98 -0.50 -5.50 6.15
N VAL A 99 -0.91 -6.31 7.14
CA VAL A 99 -0.10 -6.54 8.36
C VAL A 99 1.27 -7.13 8.02
N VAL A 100 1.31 -8.19 7.20
CA VAL A 100 2.56 -8.88 6.85
C VAL A 100 3.51 -7.96 6.07
N GLY A 101 2.99 -7.24 5.07
CA GLY A 101 3.81 -6.33 4.29
C GLY A 101 4.30 -5.13 5.09
N ARG A 102 3.49 -4.66 6.06
CA ARG A 102 3.90 -3.61 7.00
C ARG A 102 5.10 -4.05 7.84
N GLU A 103 5.07 -5.22 8.42
CA GLU A 103 6.18 -5.74 9.24
C GLU A 103 7.48 -5.81 8.44
N ILE A 104 7.40 -6.35 7.23
CA ILE A 104 8.55 -6.42 6.31
C ILE A 104 9.05 -5.00 5.96
N LEU A 105 8.16 -4.07 5.64
CA LEU A 105 8.51 -2.69 5.34
C LEU A 105 9.26 -2.03 6.49
N LEU A 106 8.76 -2.15 7.71
CA LEU A 106 9.38 -1.55 8.89
C LEU A 106 10.79 -2.11 9.12
N GLU A 107 10.98 -3.43 8.98
CA GLU A 107 12.30 -4.04 9.09
C GLU A 107 13.27 -3.56 8.00
N LEU A 108 12.80 -3.46 6.75
CA LEU A 108 13.63 -3.01 5.64
C LEU A 108 14.07 -1.55 5.80
N LEU A 109 13.16 -0.67 6.23
CA LEU A 109 13.48 0.73 6.50
C LEU A 109 14.41 0.89 7.70
N LYS A 110 14.21 0.10 8.74
CA LYS A 110 15.10 0.11 9.92
C LYS A 110 16.53 -0.29 9.55
N LYS A 111 16.71 -1.25 8.63
CA LYS A 111 18.03 -1.60 8.09
C LYS A 111 18.68 -0.46 7.28
N LYS A 112 17.88 0.45 6.73
CA LYS A 112 18.35 1.68 6.07
C LYS A 112 18.53 2.87 7.03
N GLY A 113 18.28 2.69 8.32
CA GLY A 113 18.42 3.72 9.35
C GLY A 113 17.18 4.57 9.59
N TYR A 114 16.01 4.19 9.03
CA TYR A 114 14.76 4.91 9.21
C TYR A 114 13.77 4.10 10.04
N ASP A 115 13.30 4.66 11.14
CA ASP A 115 12.18 4.12 11.90
C ASP A 115 10.93 4.95 11.63
N ILE A 116 9.93 4.31 11.01
CA ILE A 116 8.64 4.93 10.69
C ILE A 116 7.48 4.30 11.46
N SER A 117 7.75 3.50 12.48
CA SER A 117 6.75 2.68 13.17
C SER A 117 5.59 3.50 13.74
N GLU A 118 5.86 4.72 14.23
CA GLU A 118 4.85 5.62 14.79
C GLU A 118 4.02 6.34 13.72
N GLN A 119 4.66 6.73 12.61
CA GLN A 119 4.01 7.48 11.53
C GLN A 119 3.31 6.56 10.54
N HIS A 120 3.70 5.28 10.46
CA HIS A 120 3.22 4.39 9.42
C HIS A 120 1.75 3.99 9.62
N SER A 121 1.01 4.09 8.53
CA SER A 121 -0.33 3.55 8.37
C SER A 121 -0.45 2.85 7.01
N ASP A 122 -1.42 1.96 6.86
CA ASP A 122 -1.66 1.25 5.60
C ASP A 122 -3.15 1.25 5.28
N CYS A 123 -3.51 1.61 4.04
CA CYS A 123 -4.91 1.72 3.64
C CYS A 123 -5.65 0.38 3.78
N GLY A 124 -4.98 -0.73 3.47
CA GLY A 124 -5.55 -2.07 3.64
C GLY A 124 -5.84 -2.43 5.10
N MET A 125 -5.08 -1.87 6.03
CA MET A 125 -5.32 -2.05 7.48
C MET A 125 -6.39 -1.08 8.02
N LEU A 126 -6.56 0.07 7.38
CA LEU A 126 -7.51 1.11 7.83
C LEU A 126 -8.95 0.86 7.37
N ILE A 127 -9.13 0.18 6.24
CA ILE A 127 -10.45 0.07 5.58
C ILE A 127 -11.39 -0.94 6.24
N PHE A 128 -10.85 -1.89 6.98
CA PHE A 128 -11.62 -2.91 7.70
C PHE A 128 -11.34 -2.86 9.21
N ASP A 129 -12.32 -3.27 9.98
CA ASP A 129 -12.18 -3.45 11.43
C ASP A 129 -11.76 -4.91 11.73
N PRO A 130 -10.49 -5.19 12.05
CA PRO A 130 -10.01 -6.55 12.26
C PRO A 130 -10.62 -7.21 13.50
N ALA A 131 -11.19 -6.43 14.43
CA ALA A 131 -11.87 -6.97 15.60
C ALA A 131 -13.26 -7.54 15.28
N LYS A 132 -13.87 -7.09 14.19
CA LYS A 132 -15.21 -7.49 13.76
C LYS A 132 -15.23 -8.29 12.47
N GLN A 133 -14.16 -8.20 11.69
CA GLN A 133 -14.11 -8.75 10.34
C GLN A 133 -12.85 -9.60 10.20
N ASP A 134 -13.01 -10.86 9.83
CA ASP A 134 -11.90 -11.78 9.58
C ASP A 134 -11.26 -11.53 8.22
N THR A 135 -10.55 -10.43 8.09
CA THR A 135 -9.94 -9.95 6.84
C THR A 135 -8.50 -10.44 6.63
N GLY A 136 -7.97 -11.29 7.50
CA GLY A 136 -6.60 -11.77 7.40
C GLY A 136 -5.58 -10.61 7.51
N ALA A 137 -4.76 -10.40 6.47
CA ALA A 137 -3.77 -9.33 6.47
C ALA A 137 -4.37 -7.93 6.24
N GLY A 138 -5.65 -7.81 5.98
CA GLY A 138 -6.34 -6.53 5.73
C GLY A 138 -7.05 -6.47 4.38
N GLY A 139 -7.34 -5.28 3.90
CA GLY A 139 -7.91 -5.03 2.59
C GLY A 139 -6.86 -4.92 1.49
N SER A 140 -7.23 -5.30 0.29
CA SER A 140 -6.38 -5.16 -0.90
C SER A 140 -7.23 -4.88 -2.15
N GLY A 141 -6.60 -4.45 -3.22
CA GLY A 141 -7.24 -4.23 -4.51
C GLY A 141 -7.17 -2.79 -5.00
N CYS A 142 -7.51 -2.61 -6.28
CA CYS A 142 -7.32 -1.34 -6.97
C CYS A 142 -8.14 -0.16 -6.41
N GLY A 143 -9.21 -0.44 -5.66
CA GLY A 143 -10.02 0.59 -5.00
C GLY A 143 -9.56 0.94 -3.58
N CYS A 144 -8.72 0.13 -2.96
CA CYS A 144 -8.36 0.26 -1.54
C CYS A 144 -7.74 1.63 -1.22
N ALA A 145 -6.60 1.92 -1.81
CA ALA A 145 -5.88 3.16 -1.54
C ALA A 145 -6.68 4.41 -1.95
N ALA A 146 -7.40 4.34 -3.07
CA ALA A 146 -8.20 5.46 -3.55
C ALA A 146 -9.38 5.78 -2.63
N SER A 147 -10.07 4.76 -2.13
CA SER A 147 -11.18 4.94 -1.17
C SER A 147 -10.68 5.57 0.12
N VAL A 148 -9.62 5.03 0.71
CA VAL A 148 -9.06 5.56 1.96
C VAL A 148 -8.50 6.96 1.77
N LEU A 149 -7.87 7.26 0.62
CA LEU A 149 -7.39 8.61 0.32
C LEU A 149 -8.55 9.60 0.33
N ALA A 150 -9.63 9.30 -0.44
CA ALA A 150 -10.75 10.21 -0.63
C ALA A 150 -11.59 10.40 0.65
N GLU A 151 -11.88 9.30 1.37
CA GLU A 151 -12.85 9.31 2.48
C GLU A 151 -12.20 9.53 3.85
N TYR A 152 -10.90 9.29 3.99
CA TYR A 152 -10.25 9.36 5.29
C TYR A 152 -9.07 10.32 5.32
N LEU A 153 -8.10 10.18 4.38
CA LEU A 153 -6.85 10.94 4.47
C LEU A 153 -7.06 12.42 4.08
N LEU A 154 -7.75 12.69 2.97
CA LEU A 154 -8.00 14.06 2.52
C LEU A 154 -8.84 14.87 3.52
N PRO A 155 -9.95 14.37 4.09
CA PRO A 155 -10.68 15.08 5.12
C PRO A 155 -9.83 15.47 6.34
N LYS A 156 -8.90 14.60 6.77
CA LYS A 156 -7.98 14.91 7.91
C LYS A 156 -6.98 16.01 7.59
N LEU A 157 -6.54 16.11 6.34
CA LEU A 157 -5.71 17.22 5.87
C LEU A 157 -6.55 18.51 5.71
N GLU A 158 -7.77 18.41 5.20
CA GLU A 158 -8.66 19.56 4.98
C GLU A 158 -9.09 20.24 6.28
N ASN A 159 -9.37 19.45 7.31
CA ASN A 159 -9.75 19.98 8.63
C ASN A 159 -8.56 20.39 9.50
N GLY A 160 -7.31 20.13 9.02
CA GLY A 160 -6.09 20.51 9.70
C GLY A 160 -5.65 19.59 10.84
N GLU A 161 -6.27 18.43 10.99
CA GLU A 161 -5.83 17.40 11.94
C GLU A 161 -4.43 16.91 11.59
N TRP A 162 -4.16 16.75 10.30
CA TRP A 162 -2.82 16.49 9.76
C TRP A 162 -2.36 17.63 8.87
N LYS A 163 -1.07 17.92 8.91
CA LYS A 163 -0.42 18.99 8.14
C LYS A 163 0.33 18.45 6.93
N ARG A 164 0.85 17.24 7.04
CA ARG A 164 1.65 16.62 5.98
C ARG A 164 1.60 15.11 6.07
N ILE A 165 1.26 14.49 4.96
CA ILE A 165 1.35 13.05 4.81
C ILE A 165 2.25 12.70 3.64
N LEU A 166 2.89 11.53 3.71
CA LEU A 166 3.53 10.87 2.58
C LEU A 166 2.61 9.72 2.16
N PHE A 167 1.99 9.83 1.00
CA PHE A 167 1.10 8.82 0.47
C PHE A 167 1.84 7.97 -0.56
N VAL A 168 1.99 6.67 -0.31
CA VAL A 168 2.79 5.72 -1.08
C VAL A 168 1.89 4.56 -1.51
N PRO A 169 1.04 4.75 -2.52
CA PRO A 169 0.21 3.66 -3.02
C PRO A 169 1.10 2.55 -3.57
N THR A 170 0.74 1.32 -3.25
CA THR A 170 1.49 0.11 -3.61
C THR A 170 0.74 -0.69 -4.65
N GLY A 171 1.47 -1.44 -5.46
CA GLY A 171 0.90 -2.33 -6.45
C GLY A 171 1.84 -3.48 -6.77
N ALA A 172 1.29 -4.64 -7.07
CA ALA A 172 2.03 -5.79 -7.55
C ALA A 172 1.33 -6.42 -8.76
N LEU A 173 2.10 -6.78 -9.75
CA LEU A 173 1.61 -7.58 -10.86
C LEU A 173 1.99 -9.04 -10.59
N MET A 174 0.98 -9.84 -10.22
CA MET A 174 1.13 -11.26 -9.93
C MET A 174 0.57 -12.07 -11.11
N SER A 175 1.36 -12.94 -11.69
CA SER A 175 0.96 -13.80 -12.79
C SER A 175 1.08 -15.29 -12.40
N LYS A 176 -0.07 -15.98 -12.38
CA LYS A 176 -0.11 -17.43 -12.11
C LYS A 176 0.65 -18.23 -13.19
N VAL A 177 0.50 -17.83 -14.45
CA VAL A 177 1.16 -18.50 -15.59
C VAL A 177 2.66 -18.46 -15.40
N SER A 178 3.11 -17.37 -15.08
CA SER A 178 4.52 -17.10 -14.92
C SER A 178 5.14 -17.75 -13.71
N PHE A 179 4.39 -17.91 -12.63
CA PHE A 179 4.79 -18.71 -11.49
C PHE A 179 4.95 -20.19 -11.89
N GLN A 180 4.00 -20.71 -12.67
CA GLN A 180 4.05 -22.10 -13.19
C GLN A 180 5.24 -22.34 -14.13
N GLU A 181 5.71 -21.30 -14.83
CA GLU A 181 6.87 -21.35 -15.71
C GLU A 181 8.22 -21.17 -14.98
N GLY A 182 8.19 -21.10 -13.64
CA GLY A 182 9.40 -21.04 -12.81
C GLY A 182 10.14 -19.73 -12.83
N SER A 183 9.57 -18.67 -13.39
CA SER A 183 10.18 -17.34 -13.36
C SER A 183 9.85 -16.62 -12.04
N SER A 184 10.80 -15.83 -11.53
CA SER A 184 10.55 -14.91 -10.43
C SER A 184 9.48 -13.89 -10.86
N ARG A 185 8.46 -13.65 -10.03
CA ARG A 185 7.36 -12.86 -10.52
C ARG A 185 6.50 -12.18 -9.51
N ALA A 186 7.13 -11.38 -8.80
CA ALA A 186 6.39 -10.35 -8.17
C ALA A 186 7.09 -9.03 -8.53
N VAL A 187 6.63 -8.40 -9.59
CA VAL A 187 7.07 -7.07 -9.93
C VAL A 187 6.24 -6.09 -9.13
N SER A 188 6.88 -5.43 -8.20
CA SER A 188 6.27 -4.35 -7.44
C SER A 188 6.70 -3.00 -8.01
N TYR A 189 5.78 -2.08 -8.09
CA TYR A 189 6.05 -0.69 -8.40
C TYR A 189 5.24 0.22 -7.50
N THR A 190 5.82 1.34 -7.15
CA THR A 190 5.11 2.41 -6.47
C THR A 190 5.09 3.62 -7.40
N HIS A 191 3.92 4.19 -7.57
CA HIS A 191 3.76 5.43 -8.30
C HIS A 191 3.17 6.50 -7.40
N LEU A 192 3.74 7.65 -7.48
CA LEU A 192 3.30 8.91 -6.91
C LEU A 192 3.34 9.02 -5.39
N THR A 193 4.16 9.96 -4.97
CA THR A 193 4.07 10.59 -3.65
C THR A 193 3.27 11.88 -3.79
N LEU A 194 2.17 12.00 -3.09
CA LEU A 194 1.41 13.23 -2.96
C LEU A 194 1.81 13.98 -1.71
#